data_b127ef1d00f3893208167c5400f50f5b
#
_entry.id   b127ef1d00f3893208167c5400f50f5b
#
_cell.length_a   1.000
_cell.length_b   1.000
_cell.length_c   1.000
_cell.angle_alpha   90.00
_cell.angle_beta   90.00
_cell.angle_gamma   90.00
#
_symmetry.space_group_name_H-M   'P 1'
#
loop_
_entity.id
_entity.type
_entity.pdbx_description
1 polymer ?
#
loop_
_entity_poly.entity_id
_entity_poly.type
_entity_poly.pdbx_seq_one_letter_code
_entity_poly.pdbx_strand_id
1 'polypeptide(L)'
;MSSEANYNIHLDVKYQHLEVVDVPAVDAGNKEKWFNQTLTQVNDSVVRVGIVEGEFHWHKHEHDDEFFFVLEGKLLIDVEGDRTIELNPGQGVTITKNMMHRPRAPKKTVMLMVETSAIKPTGD
;
A
#
# COMPACT_ATOMS: atom_id res chain seq x y z
N MET A 1 -7.55 8.12 20.42
CA MET A 1 -7.02 8.71 19.18
C MET A 1 -6.99 7.65 18.10
N SER A 2 -7.41 7.99 16.93
CA SER A 2 -7.37 7.05 15.81
C SER A 2 -5.94 6.90 15.29
N SER A 3 -5.51 5.65 15.06
CA SER A 3 -4.22 5.39 14.41
C SER A 3 -4.17 5.96 13.00
N GLU A 4 -5.33 6.20 12.37
CA GLU A 4 -5.41 6.77 11.03
C GLU A 4 -4.88 8.20 10.97
N ALA A 5 -4.86 8.91 12.10
CA ALA A 5 -4.29 10.25 12.15
C ALA A 5 -2.81 10.30 11.79
N ASN A 6 -2.11 9.14 11.84
CA ASN A 6 -0.70 9.03 11.54
C ASN A 6 -0.42 8.64 10.08
N TYR A 7 -1.46 8.43 9.29
CA TYR A 7 -1.32 8.03 7.89
C TYR A 7 -1.69 9.18 6.97
N ASN A 8 -0.83 9.45 5.99
CA ASN A 8 -1.08 10.47 4.99
C ASN A 8 -1.53 9.79 3.71
N ILE A 9 -2.85 9.68 3.53
CA ILE A 9 -3.46 8.92 2.47
C ILE A 9 -4.15 9.84 1.47
N HIS A 10 -3.76 9.74 0.20
CA HIS A 10 -4.30 10.53 -0.90
C HIS A 10 -4.94 9.60 -1.93
N LEU A 11 -6.27 9.66 -2.04
CA LEU A 11 -7.03 8.79 -2.94
C LEU A 11 -7.20 9.37 -4.34
N ASP A 12 -6.92 10.65 -4.53
CA ASP A 12 -6.98 11.29 -5.84
C ASP A 12 -5.89 10.71 -6.76
N VAL A 13 -6.23 10.56 -8.03
CA VAL A 13 -5.32 10.00 -9.03
C VAL A 13 -4.29 11.07 -9.42
N LYS A 14 -3.02 10.81 -9.12
CA LYS A 14 -1.95 11.78 -9.35
C LYS A 14 -1.61 11.93 -10.83
N TYR A 15 -1.56 10.84 -11.57
CA TYR A 15 -1.18 10.84 -12.98
C TYR A 15 -2.37 10.48 -13.84
N GLN A 16 -2.67 11.31 -14.83
CA GLN A 16 -3.72 11.04 -15.79
C GLN A 16 -3.24 10.01 -16.82
N HIS A 17 -4.16 9.49 -17.62
CA HIS A 17 -3.79 8.55 -18.68
C HIS A 17 -2.78 9.20 -19.62
N LEU A 18 -1.81 8.44 -20.09
CA LEU A 18 -0.71 8.85 -20.96
C LEU A 18 0.37 9.68 -20.27
N GLU A 19 0.19 10.04 -19.00
CA GLU A 19 1.26 10.64 -18.21
C GLU A 19 2.19 9.56 -17.67
N VAL A 20 3.48 9.88 -17.58
CA VAL A 20 4.46 8.95 -17.03
C VAL A 20 4.37 8.96 -15.52
N VAL A 21 4.15 7.79 -14.93
CA VAL A 21 4.20 7.61 -13.48
C VAL A 21 5.67 7.59 -13.05
N ASP A 22 6.03 8.46 -12.11
CA ASP A 22 7.41 8.61 -11.66
C ASP A 22 7.47 8.39 -10.14
N VAL A 23 7.72 7.15 -9.74
CA VAL A 23 7.77 6.79 -8.32
C VAL A 23 8.93 7.47 -7.59
N PRO A 24 10.15 7.54 -8.15
CA PRO A 24 11.23 8.28 -7.50
C PRO A 24 10.88 9.74 -7.21
N ALA A 25 10.16 10.40 -8.12
CA ALA A 25 9.75 11.80 -7.89
C ALA A 25 8.76 11.91 -6.73
N VAL A 26 7.81 10.98 -6.64
CA VAL A 26 6.86 10.96 -5.51
C VAL A 26 7.61 10.73 -4.21
N ASP A 27 8.54 9.78 -4.19
CA ASP A 27 9.34 9.49 -3.00
C ASP A 27 10.16 10.71 -2.56
N ALA A 28 10.79 11.40 -3.51
CA ALA A 28 11.59 12.58 -3.21
C ALA A 28 10.78 13.71 -2.58
N GLY A 29 9.51 13.82 -2.93
CA GLY A 29 8.62 14.83 -2.39
C GLY A 29 7.95 14.46 -1.08
N ASN A 30 8.09 13.22 -0.62
CA ASN A 30 7.43 12.76 0.59
C ASN A 30 8.31 12.96 1.81
N LYS A 31 7.69 13.44 2.91
CA LYS A 31 8.36 13.61 4.21
C LYS A 31 7.65 12.86 5.32
N GLU A 32 6.58 12.14 4.99
CA GLU A 32 5.77 11.43 5.97
C GLU A 32 6.25 9.99 6.14
N LYS A 33 6.08 9.43 7.34
CA LYS A 33 6.48 8.05 7.60
C LYS A 33 5.50 7.03 7.06
N TRP A 34 4.23 7.42 6.90
CA TRP A 34 3.25 6.53 6.28
C TRP A 34 2.45 7.31 5.24
N PHE A 35 2.83 7.15 3.99
CA PHE A 35 2.28 7.88 2.87
C PHE A 35 1.72 6.90 1.84
N ASN A 36 0.51 7.19 1.36
CA ASN A 36 -0.17 6.39 0.36
C ASN A 36 -0.77 7.34 -0.68
N GLN A 37 -0.46 7.14 -1.94
CA GLN A 37 -0.96 7.97 -3.03
C GLN A 37 -1.42 7.09 -4.17
N THR A 38 -2.64 7.33 -4.67
CA THR A 38 -3.11 6.69 -5.90
C THR A 38 -2.35 7.32 -7.06
N LEU A 39 -1.67 6.49 -7.85
CA LEU A 39 -0.82 6.95 -8.95
C LEU A 39 -1.58 7.03 -10.27
N THR A 40 -2.24 5.94 -10.65
CA THR A 40 -2.92 5.84 -11.94
C THR A 40 -4.06 4.83 -11.85
N GLN A 41 -4.96 4.89 -12.81
CA GLN A 41 -6.11 4.01 -12.87
C GLN A 41 -6.08 3.20 -14.16
N VAL A 42 -6.38 1.91 -14.03
CA VAL A 42 -6.48 0.98 -15.17
C VAL A 42 -7.83 0.29 -15.03
N ASN A 43 -8.80 0.70 -15.85
CA ASN A 43 -10.19 0.26 -15.75
C ASN A 43 -10.69 0.47 -14.31
N ASP A 44 -11.18 -0.58 -13.65
CA ASP A 44 -11.68 -0.50 -12.27
C ASP A 44 -10.57 -0.63 -11.22
N SER A 45 -9.34 -0.83 -11.65
CA SER A 45 -8.20 -1.00 -10.75
C SER A 45 -7.38 0.27 -10.67
N VAL A 46 -6.70 0.44 -9.54
CA VAL A 46 -5.75 1.52 -9.33
C VAL A 46 -4.41 0.96 -8.92
N VAL A 47 -3.36 1.69 -9.27
CA VAL A 47 -2.02 1.44 -8.77
C VAL A 47 -1.72 2.54 -7.77
N ARG A 48 -1.36 2.15 -6.55
CA ARG A 48 -1.02 3.09 -5.48
C ARG A 48 0.43 2.88 -5.07
N VAL A 49 1.07 3.94 -4.61
CA VAL A 49 2.38 3.82 -3.98
C VAL A 49 2.21 3.96 -2.48
N GLY A 50 2.92 3.10 -1.74
CA GLY A 50 3.09 3.25 -0.31
C GLY A 50 4.54 3.55 -0.02
N ILE A 51 4.80 4.62 0.72
CA ILE A 51 6.14 4.95 1.21
C ILE A 51 5.99 4.93 2.72
N VAL A 52 6.52 3.88 3.35
CA VAL A 52 6.09 3.52 4.69
C VAL A 52 7.25 3.14 5.57
N GLU A 53 7.11 3.45 6.86
CA GLU A 53 8.00 3.01 7.92
C GLU A 53 7.18 2.91 9.20
N GLY A 54 7.27 1.79 9.91
CA GLY A 54 6.48 1.54 11.10
C GLY A 54 5.37 0.52 10.82
N GLU A 55 4.29 0.61 11.59
CA GLU A 55 3.21 -0.38 11.56
C GLU A 55 1.90 0.25 11.16
N PHE A 56 1.15 -0.48 10.33
CA PHE A 56 -0.25 -0.17 10.06
C PHE A 56 -1.12 -0.93 11.06
N HIS A 57 -2.41 -0.60 11.10
CA HIS A 57 -3.34 -1.34 11.96
C HIS A 57 -3.82 -2.62 11.27
N TRP A 58 -4.32 -3.58 12.07
CA TRP A 58 -4.97 -4.78 11.54
C TRP A 58 -6.26 -4.38 10.85
N HIS A 59 -6.47 -4.90 9.63
CA HIS A 59 -7.67 -4.62 8.85
C HIS A 59 -7.89 -5.71 7.81
N LYS A 60 -9.01 -5.61 7.10
CA LYS A 60 -9.31 -6.47 5.95
C LYS A 60 -10.13 -5.70 4.93
N HIS A 61 -10.19 -6.25 3.73
CA HIS A 61 -11.08 -5.76 2.67
C HIS A 61 -12.06 -6.90 2.36
N GLU A 62 -13.34 -6.64 2.52
CA GLU A 62 -14.35 -7.70 2.47
C GLU A 62 -14.65 -8.21 1.06
N HIS A 63 -14.46 -7.36 0.06
CA HIS A 63 -14.96 -7.64 -1.29
C HIS A 63 -13.88 -7.80 -2.35
N ASP A 64 -12.64 -7.43 -2.09
CA ASP A 64 -11.61 -7.36 -3.11
C ASP A 64 -10.26 -7.83 -2.60
N ASP A 65 -9.48 -8.42 -3.52
CA ASP A 65 -8.09 -8.78 -3.25
C ASP A 65 -7.20 -7.54 -3.36
N GLU A 66 -6.04 -7.60 -2.72
CA GLU A 66 -5.07 -6.52 -2.75
C GLU A 66 -3.68 -7.08 -3.03
N PHE A 67 -2.99 -6.55 -4.05
CA PHE A 67 -1.64 -6.97 -4.40
C PHE A 67 -0.62 -5.97 -3.87
N PHE A 68 0.45 -6.48 -3.25
CA PHE A 68 1.59 -5.69 -2.77
C PHE A 68 2.84 -6.10 -3.53
N PHE A 69 3.65 -5.12 -3.92
CA PHE A 69 4.91 -5.37 -4.61
C PHE A 69 5.96 -4.38 -4.13
N VAL A 70 7.08 -4.88 -3.59
CA VAL A 70 8.12 -4.04 -2.98
C VAL A 70 9.13 -3.59 -4.03
N LEU A 71 9.40 -2.29 -4.06
CA LEU A 71 10.42 -1.69 -4.91
C LEU A 71 11.73 -1.46 -4.15
N GLU A 72 11.62 -1.08 -2.87
CA GLU A 72 12.76 -0.72 -2.04
C GLU A 72 12.43 -1.03 -0.58
N GLY A 73 13.42 -1.49 0.18
CA GLY A 73 13.24 -1.75 1.60
C GLY A 73 12.81 -3.18 1.91
N LYS A 74 11.93 -3.35 2.88
CA LYS A 74 11.40 -4.65 3.28
C LYS A 74 10.03 -4.47 3.87
N LEU A 75 9.05 -5.20 3.35
CA LEU A 75 7.69 -5.19 3.88
C LEU A 75 7.40 -6.52 4.56
N LEU A 76 6.85 -6.45 5.76
CA LEU A 76 6.33 -7.61 6.47
C LEU A 76 4.83 -7.48 6.51
N ILE A 77 4.12 -8.54 6.16
CA ILE A 77 2.65 -8.54 6.26
C ILE A 77 2.27 -9.63 7.22
N ASP A 78 1.80 -9.22 8.41
CA ASP A 78 1.23 -10.15 9.37
C ASP A 78 -0.15 -10.54 8.89
N VAL A 79 -0.44 -11.83 8.86
CA VAL A 79 -1.69 -12.38 8.37
C VAL A 79 -2.30 -13.20 9.50
N GLU A 80 -3.62 -13.22 9.59
CA GLU A 80 -4.31 -14.00 10.60
C GLU A 80 -3.82 -15.46 10.60
N GLY A 81 -3.83 -16.10 11.78
CA GLY A 81 -3.29 -17.44 11.93
C GLY A 81 -1.79 -17.48 12.24
N ASP A 82 -1.26 -16.41 12.85
CA ASP A 82 0.14 -16.31 13.29
C ASP A 82 1.15 -16.50 12.16
N ARG A 83 0.84 -15.96 11.00
CA ARG A 83 1.70 -16.02 9.83
C ARG A 83 2.22 -14.63 9.47
N THR A 84 3.49 -14.54 9.10
CA THR A 84 4.09 -13.32 8.58
C THR A 84 4.71 -13.60 7.21
N ILE A 85 4.37 -12.76 6.24
CA ILE A 85 4.93 -12.83 4.89
C ILE A 85 5.99 -11.74 4.80
N GLU A 86 7.19 -12.12 4.36
CA GLU A 86 8.28 -11.16 4.16
C GLU A 86 8.48 -10.91 2.68
N LEU A 87 8.52 -9.64 2.28
CA LEU A 87 8.74 -9.22 0.89
C LEU A 87 9.99 -8.34 0.82
N ASN A 88 10.91 -8.74 -0.04
CA ASN A 88 12.12 -7.97 -0.37
C ASN A 88 11.92 -7.29 -1.74
N PRO A 89 12.80 -6.36 -2.14
CA PRO A 89 12.65 -5.69 -3.43
C PRO A 89 12.48 -6.67 -4.58
N GLY A 90 11.50 -6.40 -5.44
CA GLY A 90 11.16 -7.28 -6.56
C GLY A 90 10.22 -8.42 -6.21
N GLN A 91 9.72 -8.48 -4.98
CA GLN A 91 8.80 -9.54 -4.55
C GLN A 91 7.42 -8.97 -4.24
N GLY A 92 6.39 -9.76 -4.48
CA GLY A 92 5.02 -9.35 -4.22
C GLY A 92 4.14 -10.51 -3.77
N VAL A 93 2.97 -10.16 -3.26
CA VAL A 93 1.99 -11.14 -2.81
C VAL A 93 0.58 -10.54 -2.93
N THR A 94 -0.39 -11.39 -3.23
CA THR A 94 -1.80 -11.01 -3.20
C THR A 94 -2.40 -11.44 -1.87
N ILE A 95 -2.92 -10.49 -1.12
CA ILE A 95 -3.70 -10.76 0.07
C ILE A 95 -5.16 -10.87 -0.38
N THR A 96 -5.75 -12.02 -0.18
CA THR A 96 -7.11 -12.26 -0.64
C THR A 96 -8.13 -11.51 0.21
N LYS A 97 -9.28 -11.25 -0.39
CA LYS A 97 -10.39 -10.60 0.32
C LYS A 97 -10.73 -11.34 1.60
N ASN A 98 -11.23 -10.61 2.56
CA ASN A 98 -11.71 -11.11 3.85
C ASN A 98 -10.60 -11.69 4.74
N MET A 99 -9.34 -11.41 4.45
CA MET A 99 -8.19 -11.87 5.22
C MET A 99 -7.68 -10.73 6.11
N MET A 100 -7.75 -10.91 7.42
CA MET A 100 -7.19 -9.93 8.36
C MET A 100 -5.68 -9.88 8.21
N HIS A 101 -5.14 -8.69 8.03
CA HIS A 101 -3.71 -8.51 7.82
C HIS A 101 -3.25 -7.14 8.31
N ARG A 102 -1.92 -7.03 8.49
CA ARG A 102 -1.29 -5.79 8.92
C ARG A 102 0.07 -5.66 8.25
N PRO A 103 0.26 -4.69 7.33
CA PRO A 103 1.59 -4.40 6.81
C PRO A 103 2.41 -3.62 7.84
N ARG A 104 3.71 -3.91 7.90
CA ARG A 104 4.66 -3.16 8.72
C ARG A 104 6.01 -3.15 8.03
N ALA A 105 6.75 -2.07 8.23
CA ALA A 105 8.05 -1.88 7.60
C ALA A 105 9.07 -1.50 8.67
N PRO A 106 10.06 -2.36 8.95
CA PRO A 106 11.07 -2.05 9.98
C PRO A 106 12.00 -0.90 9.58
N LYS A 107 12.06 -0.59 8.29
CA LYS A 107 12.80 0.55 7.75
C LYS A 107 12.00 1.15 6.60
N LYS A 108 12.41 2.32 6.13
CA LYS A 108 11.73 2.96 5.00
C LYS A 108 11.57 1.97 3.84
N THR A 109 10.36 1.83 3.35
CA THR A 109 10.00 0.88 2.30
C THR A 109 9.14 1.59 1.28
N VAL A 110 9.42 1.35 0.00
CA VAL A 110 8.62 1.84 -1.12
C VAL A 110 7.97 0.63 -1.78
N MET A 111 6.65 0.66 -1.87
CA MET A 111 5.89 -0.46 -2.45
C MET A 111 4.80 0.05 -3.39
N LEU A 112 4.38 -0.81 -4.29
CA LEU A 112 3.19 -0.58 -5.09
C LEU A 112 2.08 -1.49 -4.60
N MET A 113 0.85 -1.00 -4.69
CA MET A 113 -0.35 -1.78 -4.42
C MET A 113 -1.25 -1.69 -5.64
N VAL A 114 -1.83 -2.83 -6.01
CA VAL A 114 -2.82 -2.90 -7.11
C VAL A 114 -4.11 -3.43 -6.49
N GLU A 115 -5.18 -2.69 -6.65
CA GLU A 115 -6.45 -3.00 -6.05
C GLU A 115 -7.58 -2.28 -6.78
N THR A 116 -8.84 -2.61 -6.50
CA THR A 116 -9.94 -1.89 -7.11
C THR A 116 -10.02 -0.48 -6.53
N SER A 117 -10.54 0.45 -7.31
CA SER A 117 -10.66 1.85 -6.88
C SER A 117 -11.62 2.01 -5.69
N ALA A 118 -12.50 1.03 -5.46
CA ALA A 118 -13.45 1.05 -4.35
C ALA A 118 -12.82 0.73 -3.00
N ILE A 119 -11.64 0.12 -2.97
CA ILE A 119 -10.98 -0.25 -1.71
C ILE A 119 -10.57 0.99 -0.92
N LYS A 120 -10.90 0.96 0.38
CA LYS A 120 -10.42 1.95 1.33
C LYS A 120 -9.14 1.40 1.96
N PRO A 121 -7.99 2.08 1.83
CA PRO A 121 -6.71 1.57 2.32
C PRO A 121 -6.70 1.21 3.81
N THR A 122 -7.54 1.86 4.61
CA THR A 122 -7.63 1.60 6.06
C THR A 122 -8.50 0.40 6.41
N GLY A 123 -9.17 -0.19 5.45
CA GLY A 123 -10.03 -1.35 5.64
C GLY A 123 -11.48 -1.05 5.33
N ASP A 124 -12.15 -2.03 4.82
CA ASP A 124 -13.58 -2.02 4.53
C ASP A 124 -14.14 -3.43 4.52
#